data_cec78aa8c2fb103479ab4cd4e2297cdf
#
_entry.id   cec78aa8c2fb103479ab4cd4e2297cdf
#
_cell.length_a   1.000
_cell.length_b   1.000
_cell.length_c   1.000
_cell.angle_alpha   90.00
_cell.angle_beta   90.00
_cell.angle_gamma   90.00
#
_symmetry.space_group_name_H-M   'P 1'
#
loop_
_entity.id
_entity.type
_entity.pdbx_description
1 polymer ?
#
loop_
_entity_poly.entity_id
_entity_poly.type
_entity_poly.pdbx_seq_one_letter_code
_entity_poly.pdbx_strand_id
1 'polypeptide(L)'
;NFQPIYRSVCRLAGKGDKRIGMIGGLPRLSSTKERIAAYQEAVADCGLPQDDLLIRYGNSMENSAQSCLDELLEQKCDALVVAQGLMASETVIYLHKKGLKLGEDIDLVTFVDYDSDINYLYSNQMDCIIQPVEKLGETAGELILQRIETPDAPAFEQVLTSTYQPCGM
;
A
#
# COMPACT_ATOMS: atom_id res chain seq x y z
N ASN A 1 6.01 -7.82 0.20
CA ASN A 1 5.07 -6.88 -0.45
C ASN A 1 3.84 -7.56 -1.05
N PHE A 2 3.98 -8.76 -1.67
CA PHE A 2 2.89 -9.44 -2.37
C PHE A 2 1.74 -9.83 -1.42
N GLN A 3 2.01 -10.66 -0.42
CA GLN A 3 0.99 -11.22 0.48
C GLN A 3 0.13 -10.19 1.21
N PRO A 4 0.68 -9.10 1.78
CA PRO A 4 -0.16 -8.10 2.44
C PRO A 4 -1.15 -7.41 1.49
N ILE A 5 -0.73 -7.07 0.26
CA ILE A 5 -1.63 -6.50 -0.76
C ILE A 5 -2.72 -7.49 -1.15
N TYR A 6 -2.34 -8.73 -1.51
CA TYR A 6 -3.29 -9.76 -1.87
C TYR A 6 -4.36 -9.95 -0.78
N ARG A 7 -3.93 -10.11 0.47
CA ARG A 7 -4.85 -10.29 1.61
C ARG A 7 -5.75 -9.08 1.85
N SER A 8 -5.22 -7.86 1.68
CA SER A 8 -6.02 -6.65 1.86
C SER A 8 -7.13 -6.52 0.81
N VAL A 9 -6.84 -6.80 -0.45
CA VAL A 9 -7.83 -6.79 -1.54
C VAL A 9 -8.90 -7.86 -1.30
N CYS A 10 -8.50 -9.10 -0.94
CA CYS A 10 -9.46 -10.16 -0.63
C CYS A 10 -10.35 -9.79 0.58
N ARG A 11 -9.82 -9.09 1.58
CA ARG A 11 -10.61 -8.62 2.72
C ARG A 11 -11.61 -7.55 2.30
N LEU A 12 -11.20 -6.56 1.50
CA LEU A 12 -12.10 -5.53 0.96
C LEU A 12 -13.24 -6.18 0.18
N ALA A 13 -12.92 -7.09 -0.75
CA ALA A 13 -13.92 -7.86 -1.48
C ALA A 13 -14.87 -8.63 -0.56
N GLY A 14 -14.33 -9.23 0.51
CA GLY A 14 -15.11 -9.94 1.55
C GLY A 14 -16.01 -9.03 2.39
N LYS A 15 -15.70 -7.74 2.51
CA LYS A 15 -16.57 -6.72 3.13
C LYS A 15 -17.72 -6.31 2.20
N GLY A 16 -17.59 -6.52 0.91
CA GLY A 16 -18.58 -6.19 -0.10
C GLY A 16 -18.14 -5.15 -1.12
N ASP A 17 -16.90 -4.66 -1.02
CA ASP A 17 -16.33 -3.72 -1.98
C ASP A 17 -16.19 -4.37 -3.36
N LYS A 18 -16.57 -3.66 -4.40
CA LYS A 18 -16.64 -4.18 -5.78
C LYS A 18 -15.75 -3.44 -6.76
N ARG A 19 -15.42 -2.20 -6.49
CA ARG A 19 -14.55 -1.35 -7.33
C ARG A 19 -13.39 -0.82 -6.52
N ILE A 20 -12.38 -1.66 -6.35
CA ILE A 20 -11.20 -1.34 -5.54
C ILE A 20 -10.19 -0.62 -6.44
N GLY A 21 -9.88 0.64 -6.13
CA GLY A 21 -8.85 1.40 -6.83
C GLY A 21 -7.46 1.12 -6.24
N MET A 22 -6.42 1.13 -7.09
CA MET A 22 -5.03 0.95 -6.70
C MET A 22 -4.18 2.15 -7.10
N ILE A 23 -3.47 2.74 -6.14
CA ILE A 23 -2.43 3.74 -6.40
C ILE A 23 -1.06 3.12 -6.12
N GLY A 24 -0.36 2.78 -7.19
CA GLY A 24 1.02 2.31 -7.15
C GLY A 24 2.03 3.46 -7.09
N GLY A 25 3.28 3.13 -6.81
CA GLY A 25 4.41 4.04 -6.96
C GLY A 25 4.91 4.11 -8.41
N LEU A 26 6.16 4.56 -8.59
CA LEU A 26 6.77 4.63 -9.92
C LEU A 26 6.79 3.25 -10.62
N PRO A 27 6.29 3.10 -11.85
CA PRO A 27 6.15 1.80 -12.53
C PRO A 27 7.46 1.02 -12.71
N ARG A 28 8.61 1.72 -12.75
CA ARG A 28 9.93 1.11 -12.92
C ARG A 28 10.45 0.36 -11.69
N LEU A 29 9.89 0.62 -10.50
CA LEU A 29 10.33 0.02 -9.24
C LEU A 29 9.82 -1.42 -9.11
N SER A 30 10.70 -2.33 -8.68
CA SER A 30 10.35 -3.74 -8.42
C SER A 30 9.22 -3.88 -7.40
N SER A 31 9.26 -3.07 -6.32
CA SER A 31 8.20 -3.05 -5.31
C SER A 31 6.85 -2.63 -5.87
N THR A 32 6.80 -1.67 -6.79
CA THR A 32 5.55 -1.27 -7.46
C THR A 32 5.00 -2.41 -8.31
N LYS A 33 5.86 -3.04 -9.13
CA LYS A 33 5.46 -4.17 -9.98
C LYS A 33 4.90 -5.33 -9.15
N GLU A 34 5.57 -5.68 -8.07
CA GLU A 34 5.14 -6.75 -7.16
C GLU A 34 3.78 -6.43 -6.50
N ARG A 35 3.58 -5.19 -6.05
CA ARG A 35 2.33 -4.75 -5.43
C ARG A 35 1.17 -4.72 -6.43
N ILE A 36 1.41 -4.25 -7.66
CA ILE A 36 0.39 -4.26 -8.73
C ILE A 36 0.04 -5.70 -9.12
N ALA A 37 1.03 -6.59 -9.26
CA ALA A 37 0.77 -8.01 -9.57
C ALA A 37 -0.09 -8.66 -8.47
N ALA A 38 0.21 -8.39 -7.19
CA ALA A 38 -0.57 -8.90 -6.07
C ALA A 38 -2.03 -8.39 -6.08
N TYR A 39 -2.21 -7.11 -6.40
CA TYR A 39 -3.55 -6.51 -6.55
C TYR A 39 -4.31 -7.18 -7.71
N GLN A 40 -3.70 -7.31 -8.89
CA GLN A 40 -4.34 -7.90 -10.06
C GLN A 40 -4.74 -9.38 -9.83
N GLU A 41 -3.87 -10.17 -9.19
CA GLU A 41 -4.16 -11.55 -8.84
C GLU A 41 -5.33 -11.63 -7.85
N ALA A 42 -5.33 -10.81 -6.79
CA ALA A 42 -6.41 -10.79 -5.81
C ALA A 42 -7.76 -10.36 -6.42
N VAL A 43 -7.75 -9.34 -7.29
CA VAL A 43 -8.95 -8.89 -8.03
C VAL A 43 -9.51 -10.03 -8.89
N ALA A 44 -8.64 -10.77 -9.59
CA ALA A 44 -9.05 -11.91 -10.40
C ALA A 44 -9.65 -13.05 -9.55
N ASP A 45 -8.96 -13.44 -8.48
CA ASP A 45 -9.37 -14.54 -7.60
C ASP A 45 -10.65 -14.22 -6.81
N CYS A 46 -10.88 -12.94 -6.49
CA CYS A 46 -12.11 -12.49 -5.83
C CYS A 46 -13.27 -12.24 -6.83
N GLY A 47 -13.07 -12.46 -8.13
CA GLY A 47 -14.10 -12.24 -9.16
C GLY A 47 -14.51 -10.77 -9.33
N LEU A 48 -13.61 -9.84 -8.99
CA LEU A 48 -13.82 -8.41 -9.16
C LEU A 48 -13.50 -7.95 -10.59
N PRO A 49 -14.01 -6.77 -11.03
CA PRO A 49 -13.70 -6.24 -12.35
C PRO A 49 -12.20 -6.00 -12.56
N GLN A 50 -11.63 -6.63 -13.59
CA GLN A 50 -10.26 -6.37 -14.03
C GLN A 50 -10.28 -5.18 -15.00
N ASP A 51 -10.09 -3.98 -14.46
CA ASP A 51 -10.21 -2.72 -15.20
C ASP A 51 -8.93 -1.89 -14.96
N ASP A 52 -8.17 -1.66 -16.03
CA ASP A 52 -6.93 -0.88 -15.96
C ASP A 52 -7.19 0.59 -15.54
N LEU A 53 -8.42 1.07 -15.68
CA LEU A 53 -8.82 2.39 -15.17
C LEU A 53 -8.83 2.46 -13.64
N LEU A 54 -8.79 1.33 -12.95
CA LEU A 54 -8.68 1.26 -11.49
C LEU A 54 -7.24 1.28 -10.98
N ILE A 55 -6.25 1.29 -11.87
CA ILE A 55 -4.84 1.34 -11.50
C ILE A 55 -4.26 2.71 -11.89
N ARG A 56 -3.68 3.39 -10.91
CA ARG A 56 -3.00 4.67 -11.10
C ARG A 56 -1.60 4.63 -10.50
N TYR A 57 -0.73 5.51 -10.97
CA TYR A 57 0.67 5.56 -10.56
C TYR A 57 1.01 6.95 -10.05
N GLY A 58 1.33 7.04 -8.77
CA GLY A 58 1.88 8.24 -8.15
C GLY A 58 3.42 8.22 -8.16
N ASN A 59 4.02 9.35 -7.86
CA ASN A 59 5.48 9.50 -7.85
C ASN A 59 6.04 9.95 -6.49
N SER A 60 5.23 9.99 -5.45
CA SER A 60 5.56 10.49 -4.09
C SER A 60 6.02 11.96 -4.07
N MET A 61 5.71 12.72 -5.11
CA MET A 61 5.86 14.17 -5.10
C MET A 61 4.57 14.81 -4.62
N GLU A 62 4.67 16.05 -4.16
CA GLU A 62 3.51 16.80 -3.67
C GLU A 62 2.34 16.78 -4.68
N ASN A 63 1.14 16.56 -4.17
CA ASN A 63 -0.13 16.45 -4.92
C ASN A 63 -0.22 15.28 -5.93
N SER A 64 0.70 14.32 -5.91
CA SER A 64 0.62 13.20 -6.86
C SER A 64 -0.51 12.23 -6.53
N ALA A 65 -0.86 12.07 -5.26
CA ALA A 65 -2.00 11.25 -4.86
C ALA A 65 -3.33 11.90 -5.26
N GLN A 66 -3.45 13.23 -5.21
CA GLN A 66 -4.72 13.93 -5.53
C GLN A 66 -5.18 13.65 -6.95
N SER A 67 -4.30 13.77 -7.95
CA SER A 67 -4.64 13.49 -9.34
C SER A 67 -5.12 12.05 -9.52
N CYS A 68 -4.42 11.09 -8.92
CA CYS A 68 -4.81 9.68 -8.95
C CYS A 68 -6.18 9.45 -8.29
N LEU A 69 -6.42 10.14 -7.15
CA LEU A 69 -7.67 10.01 -6.39
C LEU A 69 -8.86 10.59 -7.16
N ASP A 70 -8.70 11.75 -7.80
CA ASP A 70 -9.77 12.33 -8.61
C ASP A 70 -10.20 11.36 -9.72
N GLU A 71 -9.24 10.79 -10.46
CA GLU A 71 -9.52 9.82 -11.50
C GLU A 71 -10.20 8.54 -10.97
N LEU A 72 -9.75 8.01 -9.82
CA LEU A 72 -10.32 6.81 -9.21
C LEU A 72 -11.72 7.06 -8.63
N LEU A 73 -11.97 8.23 -8.04
CA LEU A 73 -13.29 8.61 -7.55
C LEU A 73 -14.30 8.78 -8.70
N GLU A 74 -13.87 9.30 -9.87
CA GLU A 74 -14.67 9.31 -11.09
C GLU A 74 -15.06 7.90 -11.56
N GLN A 75 -14.19 6.91 -11.32
CA GLN A 75 -14.48 5.49 -11.57
C GLN A 75 -15.42 4.88 -10.52
N LYS A 76 -15.89 5.64 -9.53
CA LYS A 76 -16.78 5.20 -8.45
C LYS A 76 -16.18 4.04 -7.64
N CYS A 77 -14.90 4.17 -7.28
CA CYS A 77 -14.28 3.24 -6.35
C CYS A 77 -14.96 3.33 -4.98
N ASP A 78 -15.27 2.16 -4.41
CA ASP A 78 -15.78 1.99 -3.06
C ASP A 78 -14.65 1.68 -2.05
N ALA A 79 -13.48 1.26 -2.55
CA ALA A 79 -12.28 1.10 -1.74
C ALA A 79 -11.02 1.51 -2.50
N LEU A 80 -9.97 1.83 -1.76
CA LEU A 80 -8.66 2.24 -2.27
C LEU A 80 -7.53 1.46 -1.60
N VAL A 81 -6.56 1.03 -2.41
CA VAL A 81 -5.27 0.50 -1.95
C VAL A 81 -4.18 1.49 -2.36
N VAL A 82 -3.57 2.16 -1.40
CA VAL A 82 -2.47 3.12 -1.63
C VAL A 82 -1.15 2.48 -1.27
N ALA A 83 -0.43 2.05 -2.28
CA ALA A 83 0.75 1.21 -2.13
C ALA A 83 2.05 1.98 -1.82
N GLN A 84 1.96 3.16 -1.19
CA GLN A 84 3.14 3.95 -0.84
C GLN A 84 2.84 4.88 0.34
N GLY A 85 3.64 4.74 1.42
CA GLY A 85 3.39 5.43 2.69
C GLY A 85 3.37 6.95 2.60
N LEU A 86 4.24 7.56 1.76
CA LEU A 86 4.23 9.02 1.57
C LEU A 86 2.92 9.56 0.98
N MET A 87 2.23 8.75 0.18
CA MET A 87 0.91 9.13 -0.37
C MET A 87 -0.25 8.85 0.60
N ALA A 88 -0.02 8.11 1.69
CA ALA A 88 -1.07 7.79 2.66
C ALA A 88 -1.64 9.04 3.32
N SER A 89 -0.77 9.90 3.85
CA SER A 89 -1.18 11.15 4.50
C SER A 89 -1.92 12.09 3.54
N GLU A 90 -1.41 12.22 2.32
CA GLU A 90 -2.04 13.02 1.27
C GLU A 90 -3.44 12.48 0.94
N THR A 91 -3.58 11.15 0.83
CA THR A 91 -4.85 10.47 0.56
C THR A 91 -5.88 10.75 1.66
N VAL A 92 -5.51 10.53 2.93
CA VAL A 92 -6.42 10.74 4.07
C VAL A 92 -6.88 12.20 4.12
N ILE A 93 -5.94 13.16 4.01
CA ILE A 93 -6.25 14.59 4.01
C ILE A 93 -7.18 14.95 2.84
N TYR A 94 -6.90 14.40 1.65
CA TYR A 94 -7.69 14.69 0.46
C TYR A 94 -9.11 14.14 0.55
N LEU A 95 -9.29 12.88 0.96
CA LEU A 95 -10.61 12.29 1.16
C LEU A 95 -11.41 13.06 2.21
N HIS A 96 -10.76 13.47 3.31
CA HIS A 96 -11.39 14.30 4.33
C HIS A 96 -11.86 15.68 3.77
N LYS A 97 -11.02 16.34 2.94
CA LYS A 97 -11.40 17.60 2.27
C LYS A 97 -12.59 17.43 1.30
N LYS A 98 -12.74 16.26 0.70
CA LYS A 98 -13.89 15.90 -0.14
C LYS A 98 -15.14 15.54 0.68
N GLY A 99 -15.05 15.49 2.00
CA GLY A 99 -16.14 15.10 2.91
C GLY A 99 -16.39 13.60 2.96
N LEU A 100 -15.47 12.77 2.44
CA LEU A 100 -15.56 11.31 2.47
C LEU A 100 -14.98 10.78 3.79
N LYS A 101 -15.75 9.91 4.45
CA LYS A 101 -15.36 9.29 5.71
C LYS A 101 -14.78 7.90 5.45
N LEU A 102 -13.58 7.67 6.00
CA LEU A 102 -12.94 6.37 5.95
C LEU A 102 -13.75 5.32 6.71
N GLY A 103 -13.93 4.15 6.10
CA GLY A 103 -14.68 3.03 6.67
C GLY A 103 -16.21 3.18 6.62
N GLU A 104 -16.75 4.35 6.21
CA GLU A 104 -18.19 4.57 5.99
C GLU A 104 -18.49 4.78 4.50
N ASP A 105 -17.85 5.79 3.87
CA ASP A 105 -18.08 6.16 2.47
C ASP A 105 -17.08 5.48 1.53
N ILE A 106 -15.86 5.22 2.01
CA ILE A 106 -14.79 4.60 1.25
C ILE A 106 -13.84 3.84 2.17
N ASP A 107 -13.53 2.60 1.83
CA ASP A 107 -12.53 1.83 2.54
C ASP A 107 -11.10 2.18 2.05
N LEU A 108 -10.13 2.18 2.95
CA LEU A 108 -8.75 2.49 2.64
C LEU A 108 -7.80 1.44 3.20
N VAL A 109 -6.88 0.99 2.35
CA VAL A 109 -5.68 0.24 2.75
C VAL A 109 -4.45 1.01 2.33
N THR A 110 -3.48 1.18 3.22
CA THR A 110 -2.25 1.88 2.88
C THR A 110 -1.03 1.29 3.57
N PHE A 111 0.14 1.50 2.95
CA PHE A 111 1.41 1.28 3.61
C PHE A 111 1.69 2.42 4.59
N VAL A 112 2.08 2.07 5.79
CA VAL A 112 2.44 3.03 6.84
C VAL A 112 3.71 2.56 7.57
N ASP A 113 4.42 3.50 8.15
CA ASP A 113 5.45 3.20 9.13
C ASP A 113 4.78 3.03 10.51
N TYR A 114 5.35 2.19 11.37
CA TYR A 114 4.76 1.87 12.67
C TYR A 114 4.44 3.12 13.52
N ASP A 115 5.36 4.07 13.56
CA ASP A 115 5.25 5.31 14.34
C ASP A 115 4.65 6.48 13.55
N SER A 116 3.99 6.23 12.42
CA SER A 116 3.39 7.32 11.64
C SER A 116 2.14 7.88 12.31
N ASP A 117 1.98 9.21 12.28
CA ASP A 117 0.77 9.89 12.78
C ASP A 117 -0.50 9.35 12.14
N ILE A 118 -0.43 8.97 10.86
CA ILE A 118 -1.56 8.40 10.13
C ILE A 118 -1.96 7.05 10.71
N ASN A 119 -0.99 6.18 11.03
CA ASN A 119 -1.28 4.90 11.68
C ASN A 119 -1.94 5.15 13.06
N TYR A 120 -1.37 6.04 13.86
CA TYR A 120 -1.90 6.34 15.19
C TYR A 120 -3.33 6.91 15.16
N LEU A 121 -3.61 7.84 14.25
CA LEU A 121 -4.90 8.54 14.20
C LEU A 121 -6.01 7.76 13.49
N TYR A 122 -5.67 6.90 12.53
CA TYR A 122 -6.65 6.31 11.61
C TYR A 122 -6.66 4.78 11.56
N SER A 123 -5.85 4.08 12.38
CA SER A 123 -5.81 2.60 12.42
C SER A 123 -7.15 1.93 12.74
N ASN A 124 -8.09 2.65 13.32
CA ASN A 124 -9.45 2.17 13.57
C ASN A 124 -10.42 2.41 12.38
N GLN A 125 -10.00 3.12 11.34
CA GLN A 125 -10.83 3.53 10.21
C GLN A 125 -10.27 3.05 8.86
N MET A 126 -9.02 2.57 8.83
CA MET A 126 -8.38 2.05 7.62
C MET A 126 -7.51 0.83 7.96
N ASP A 127 -7.32 -0.03 6.99
CA ASP A 127 -6.37 -1.14 7.09
C ASP A 127 -4.94 -0.64 6.83
N CYS A 128 -3.98 -1.15 7.60
CA CYS A 128 -2.58 -0.74 7.50
C CYS A 128 -1.68 -1.92 7.08
N ILE A 129 -0.72 -1.64 6.21
CA ILE A 129 0.38 -2.53 5.89
C ILE A 129 1.65 -1.91 6.48
N ILE A 130 2.10 -2.44 7.60
CA ILE A 130 3.24 -1.92 8.35
C ILE A 130 4.52 -2.53 7.82
N GLN A 131 5.45 -1.67 7.38
CA GLN A 131 6.77 -2.08 6.91
C GLN A 131 7.76 -2.13 8.09
N PRO A 132 8.62 -3.15 8.17
CA PRO A 132 9.63 -3.26 9.21
C PRO A 132 10.86 -2.39 8.88
N VAL A 133 10.68 -1.06 8.77
CA VAL A 133 11.72 -0.14 8.26
C VAL A 133 12.93 -0.07 9.17
N GLU A 134 12.74 -0.11 10.50
CA GLU A 134 13.83 -0.16 11.48
C GLU A 134 14.66 -1.43 11.29
N LYS A 135 14.00 -2.59 11.27
CA LYS A 135 14.68 -3.87 11.06
C LYS A 135 15.37 -3.95 9.69
N LEU A 136 14.78 -3.31 8.66
CA LEU A 136 15.39 -3.22 7.34
C LEU A 136 16.71 -2.42 7.41
N GLY A 137 16.71 -1.28 8.12
CA GLY A 137 17.91 -0.46 8.34
C GLY A 137 19.00 -1.20 9.11
N GLU A 138 18.65 -1.85 10.23
CA GLU A 138 19.57 -2.68 11.01
C GLU A 138 20.20 -3.79 10.17
N THR A 139 19.35 -4.58 9.48
CA THR A 139 19.79 -5.69 8.64
C THR A 139 20.71 -5.20 7.51
N ALA A 140 20.37 -4.09 6.86
CA ALA A 140 21.21 -3.51 5.81
C ALA A 140 22.58 -3.08 6.36
N GLY A 141 22.62 -2.47 7.57
CA GLY A 141 23.85 -2.10 8.25
C GLY A 141 24.72 -3.31 8.59
N GLU A 142 24.15 -4.35 9.17
CA GLU A 142 24.84 -5.62 9.48
C GLU A 142 25.44 -6.25 8.20
N LEU A 143 24.68 -6.29 7.11
CA LEU A 143 25.13 -6.85 5.84
C LEU A 143 26.27 -6.05 5.19
N ILE A 144 26.23 -4.73 5.31
CA ILE A 144 27.31 -3.86 4.82
C ILE A 144 28.59 -4.12 5.61
N LEU A 145 28.52 -4.18 6.94
CA LEU A 145 29.68 -4.47 7.80
C LEU A 145 30.26 -5.85 7.47
N GLN A 146 29.43 -6.87 7.36
CA GLN A 146 29.85 -8.21 6.97
C GLN A 146 30.55 -8.22 5.59
N ARG A 147 30.03 -7.46 4.62
CA ARG A 147 30.63 -7.34 3.29
C ARG A 147 32.00 -6.66 3.32
N ILE A 148 32.19 -5.66 4.21
CA ILE A 148 33.48 -5.01 4.38
C ILE A 148 34.50 -5.98 4.99
N GLU A 149 34.09 -6.78 5.99
CA GLU A 149 34.96 -7.74 6.66
C GLU A 149 35.31 -8.96 5.76
N THR A 150 34.35 -9.37 4.91
CA THR A 150 34.49 -10.53 4.01
C THR A 150 34.10 -10.18 2.57
N PRO A 151 34.96 -9.42 1.82
CA PRO A 151 34.60 -8.89 0.50
C PRO A 151 34.27 -9.98 -0.55
N ASP A 152 34.92 -11.16 -0.44
CA ASP A 152 34.78 -12.28 -1.37
C ASP A 152 33.62 -13.25 -1.01
N ALA A 153 32.88 -12.97 0.07
CA ALA A 153 31.73 -13.81 0.44
C ALA A 153 30.65 -13.78 -0.66
N PRO A 154 29.92 -14.88 -0.90
CA PRO A 154 28.85 -14.90 -1.89
C PRO A 154 27.79 -13.86 -1.55
N ALA A 155 27.18 -13.30 -2.59
CA ALA A 155 26.02 -12.41 -2.41
C ALA A 155 24.86 -13.22 -1.80
N PHE A 156 24.16 -12.61 -0.85
CA PHE A 156 22.95 -13.20 -0.32
C PHE A 156 21.81 -12.17 -0.27
N GLU A 157 20.58 -12.64 -0.25
CA GLU A 157 19.38 -11.86 -0.20
C GLU A 157 18.59 -12.21 1.06
N GLN A 158 18.11 -11.18 1.76
CA GLN A 158 17.22 -11.35 2.90
C GLN A 158 15.92 -10.57 2.66
N VAL A 159 14.79 -11.27 2.74
CA VAL A 159 13.47 -10.70 2.58
C VAL A 159 12.82 -10.51 3.94
N LEU A 160 12.48 -9.27 4.28
CA LEU A 160 11.69 -8.93 5.45
C LEU A 160 10.21 -8.79 5.08
N THR A 161 9.32 -9.34 5.90
CA THR A 161 7.87 -9.33 5.67
C THR A 161 7.21 -8.14 6.35
N SER A 162 6.33 -7.46 5.61
CA SER A 162 5.42 -6.45 6.17
C SER A 162 4.27 -7.12 6.93
N THR A 163 3.75 -6.46 7.95
CA THR A 163 2.59 -6.91 8.73
C THR A 163 1.31 -6.25 8.21
N TYR A 164 0.29 -7.05 7.94
CA TYR A 164 -1.03 -6.54 7.61
C TYR A 164 -1.87 -6.43 8.88
N GLN A 165 -2.37 -5.23 9.16
CA GLN A 165 -3.21 -4.89 10.31
C GLN A 165 -4.57 -4.38 9.81
N PRO A 166 -5.64 -5.19 9.92
CA PRO A 166 -6.99 -4.75 9.62
C PRO A 166 -7.47 -3.70 10.62
N CYS A 167 -8.34 -2.78 10.17
CA CYS A 167 -8.97 -1.80 11.05
C CYS A 167 -9.82 -2.46 12.13
N GLY A 168 -9.81 -1.87 13.33
CA GLY A 168 -10.64 -2.31 14.45
C GLY A 168 -10.17 -3.57 15.17
N MET A 169 -8.92 -4.01 14.95
CA MET A 169 -8.29 -5.07 15.73
C MET A 169 -7.19 -4.55 16.64
#